data_a19bbfa72f83d43e814b5dc624101970
#
_entry.id   a19bbfa72f83d43e814b5dc624101970
#
_cell.length_a   1.000
_cell.length_b   1.000
_cell.length_c   1.000
_cell.angle_alpha   90.00
_cell.angle_beta   90.00
_cell.angle_gamma   90.00
#
_symmetry.space_group_name_H-M   'P 1'
#
loop_
_entity.id
_entity.type
_entity.pdbx_description
1 polymer ?
#
loop_
_entity_poly.entity_id
_entity_poly.type
_entity_poly.pdbx_seq_one_letter_code
_entity_poly.pdbx_strand_id
1 'polypeptide(L)'
;IWFDPSLVVTYRPRSTLKALAKQYFQYGTWRRAVSRSHEGSVNLRYLAPPTALVINTLSVILGLVVSPIFFIPIAAYLALILLGSLIVGRSFTEKLILPIVLVTMHMVWGAGYLSSPKGLMAEEE
;
A
#
# COMPACT_ATOMS: atom_id res chain seq x y z
N ILE A 1 -26.20 -3.49 17.32
CA ILE A 1 -24.98 -4.35 17.19
C ILE A 1 -24.90 -5.15 18.48
N TRP A 2 -25.01 -6.49 18.37
CA TRP A 2 -24.79 -7.38 19.50
C TRP A 2 -23.29 -7.63 19.65
N PHE A 3 -22.76 -7.43 20.85
CA PHE A 3 -21.39 -7.76 21.22
C PHE A 3 -21.42 -8.95 22.19
N ASP A 4 -20.82 -10.07 21.78
CA ASP A 4 -20.67 -11.25 22.62
C ASP A 4 -19.23 -11.32 23.14
N PRO A 5 -18.99 -11.05 24.43
CA PRO A 5 -17.64 -11.05 25.02
C PRO A 5 -17.02 -12.45 25.11
N SER A 6 -17.81 -13.52 24.92
CA SER A 6 -17.30 -14.90 24.92
C SER A 6 -16.67 -15.30 23.57
N LEU A 7 -16.88 -14.51 22.52
CA LEU A 7 -16.41 -14.79 21.18
C LEU A 7 -14.93 -14.44 21.03
N VAL A 8 -14.09 -15.43 21.20
CA VAL A 8 -12.63 -15.28 21.05
C VAL A 8 -12.21 -15.59 19.62
N VAL A 9 -11.71 -14.58 18.91
CA VAL A 9 -11.17 -14.73 17.55
C VAL A 9 -9.65 -14.71 17.60
N THR A 10 -9.01 -15.80 17.18
CA THR A 10 -7.56 -15.86 17.05
C THR A 10 -7.14 -15.27 15.70
N TYR A 11 -6.57 -14.06 15.72
CA TYR A 11 -5.98 -13.48 14.53
C TYR A 11 -4.53 -13.98 14.33
N ARG A 12 -4.26 -14.60 13.18
CA ARG A 12 -2.90 -14.99 12.77
C ARG A 12 -2.40 -14.02 11.69
N PRO A 13 -1.42 -13.16 12.00
CA PRO A 13 -0.84 -12.27 11.02
C PRO A 13 -0.11 -13.05 9.92
N ARG A 14 0.05 -12.45 8.76
CA ARG A 14 0.77 -13.07 7.63
C ARG A 14 2.25 -13.21 7.96
N SER A 15 2.77 -14.42 7.87
CA SER A 15 4.16 -14.74 8.23
C SER A 15 5.16 -14.54 7.09
N THR A 16 4.70 -14.29 5.86
CA THR A 16 5.56 -14.14 4.69
C THR A 16 5.26 -12.85 3.92
N LEU A 17 6.30 -12.24 3.34
CA LEU A 17 6.18 -11.05 2.51
C LEU A 17 5.26 -11.28 1.28
N LYS A 18 5.29 -12.48 0.70
CA LYS A 18 4.41 -12.88 -0.42
C LYS A 18 2.93 -12.88 -0.01
N ALA A 19 2.62 -13.43 1.16
CA ALA A 19 1.23 -13.46 1.66
C ALA A 19 0.75 -12.05 2.02
N LEU A 20 1.62 -11.21 2.59
CA LEU A 20 1.37 -9.80 2.84
C LEU A 20 1.09 -9.04 1.53
N ALA A 21 1.94 -9.20 0.53
CA ALA A 21 1.78 -8.57 -0.78
C ALA A 21 0.43 -8.94 -1.43
N LYS A 22 0.07 -10.24 -1.45
CA LYS A 22 -1.23 -10.69 -1.96
C LYS A 22 -2.40 -10.01 -1.24
N GLN A 23 -2.33 -9.91 0.09
CA GLN A 23 -3.36 -9.27 0.91
C GLN A 23 -3.49 -7.78 0.59
N TYR A 24 -2.38 -7.05 0.50
CA TYR A 24 -2.40 -5.62 0.20
C TYR A 24 -2.82 -5.33 -1.24
N PHE A 25 -2.48 -6.18 -2.19
CA PHE A 25 -3.02 -6.10 -3.56
C PHE A 25 -4.55 -6.19 -3.56
N GLN A 26 -5.10 -7.18 -2.86
CA GLN A 26 -6.55 -7.34 -2.72
C GLN A 26 -7.19 -6.12 -2.04
N TYR A 27 -6.59 -5.58 -0.98
CA TYR A 27 -7.09 -4.39 -0.31
C TYR A 27 -7.16 -3.18 -1.25
N GLY A 28 -6.13 -2.94 -2.07
CA GLY A 28 -6.13 -1.90 -3.08
C GLY A 28 -7.25 -2.10 -4.11
N THR A 29 -7.36 -3.32 -4.64
CA THR A 29 -8.38 -3.71 -5.63
C THR A 29 -9.80 -3.47 -5.12
N TRP A 30 -10.13 -4.00 -3.95
CA TRP A 30 -11.44 -3.84 -3.35
C TRP A 30 -11.72 -2.38 -2.94
N ARG A 31 -10.73 -1.67 -2.44
CA ARG A 31 -10.89 -0.26 -2.09
C ARG A 31 -11.27 0.59 -3.30
N ARG A 32 -10.70 0.31 -4.47
CA ARG A 32 -11.06 1.00 -5.72
C ARG A 32 -12.49 0.65 -6.15
N ALA A 33 -12.89 -0.62 -6.04
CA ALA A 33 -14.24 -1.05 -6.34
C ALA A 33 -15.27 -0.31 -5.47
N VAL A 34 -15.09 -0.30 -4.15
CA VAL A 34 -15.94 0.46 -3.21
C VAL A 34 -15.97 1.95 -3.53
N SER A 35 -14.83 2.55 -3.92
CA SER A 35 -14.76 3.97 -4.28
C SER A 35 -15.55 4.31 -5.55
N ARG A 36 -15.80 3.34 -6.43
CA ARG A 36 -16.64 3.53 -7.63
C ARG A 36 -18.13 3.37 -7.34
N SER A 37 -18.50 2.52 -6.39
CA SER A 37 -19.90 2.18 -6.10
C SER A 37 -20.55 3.10 -5.07
N HIS A 38 -19.75 3.80 -4.26
CA HIS A 38 -20.25 4.66 -3.19
C HIS A 38 -19.67 6.07 -3.31
N GLU A 39 -20.51 7.03 -3.71
CA GLU A 39 -20.15 8.45 -3.74
C GLU A 39 -19.73 8.94 -2.33
N GLY A 40 -18.68 9.76 -2.27
CA GLY A 40 -18.15 10.28 -1.00
C GLY A 40 -17.26 9.32 -0.20
N SER A 41 -17.09 8.07 -0.64
CA SER A 41 -16.21 7.10 0.04
C SER A 41 -14.71 7.30 -0.21
N VAL A 42 -14.34 8.22 -1.10
CA VAL A 42 -12.95 8.53 -1.44
C VAL A 42 -12.34 9.43 -0.36
N ASN A 43 -11.31 8.95 0.33
CA ASN A 43 -10.51 9.74 1.23
C ASN A 43 -9.10 9.93 0.63
N LEU A 44 -8.52 11.13 0.75
CA LEU A 44 -7.19 11.46 0.22
C LEU A 44 -6.11 10.47 0.66
N ARG A 45 -6.20 9.92 1.87
CA ARG A 45 -5.26 8.90 2.37
C ARG A 45 -5.24 7.62 1.51
N TYR A 46 -6.35 7.29 0.83
CA TYR A 46 -6.42 6.12 -0.05
C TYR A 46 -5.80 6.38 -1.43
N LEU A 47 -5.56 7.63 -1.77
CA LEU A 47 -4.85 8.01 -2.98
C LEU A 47 -3.33 8.04 -2.79
N ALA A 48 -2.84 8.10 -1.54
CA ALA A 48 -1.42 8.17 -1.26
C ALA A 48 -0.61 6.97 -1.84
N PRO A 49 -0.98 5.69 -1.65
CA PRO A 49 -0.22 4.57 -2.22
C PRO A 49 -0.23 4.53 -3.77
N PRO A 50 -1.36 4.68 -4.49
CA PRO A 50 -1.33 4.69 -5.96
C PRO A 50 -0.57 5.91 -6.51
N THR A 51 -0.66 7.07 -5.87
CA THR A 51 0.12 8.26 -6.24
C THR A 51 1.61 8.03 -6.02
N ALA A 52 2.00 7.46 -4.89
CA ALA A 52 3.39 7.10 -4.61
C ALA A 52 3.93 6.10 -5.64
N LEU A 53 3.15 5.08 -6.03
CA LEU A 53 3.54 4.14 -7.07
C LEU A 53 3.80 4.84 -8.39
N VAL A 54 2.88 5.71 -8.85
CA VAL A 54 3.02 6.44 -10.12
C VAL A 54 4.23 7.38 -10.08
N ILE A 55 4.35 8.20 -9.04
CA ILE A 55 5.45 9.16 -8.91
C ILE A 55 6.79 8.43 -8.86
N ASN A 56 6.93 7.38 -8.07
CA ASN A 56 8.19 6.64 -7.96
C ASN A 56 8.54 5.92 -9.27
N THR A 57 7.56 5.36 -9.98
CA THR A 57 7.79 4.74 -11.29
C THR A 57 8.25 5.78 -12.32
N LEU A 58 7.57 6.93 -12.40
CA LEU A 58 7.97 8.02 -13.28
C LEU A 58 9.34 8.59 -12.89
N SER A 59 9.62 8.73 -11.60
CA SER A 59 10.91 9.18 -11.08
C SER A 59 12.06 8.29 -11.57
N VAL A 60 11.89 6.96 -11.51
CA VAL A 60 12.91 6.03 -12.02
C VAL A 60 13.05 6.15 -13.53
N ILE A 61 11.95 6.13 -14.29
CA ILE A 61 12.00 6.21 -15.76
C ILE A 61 12.67 7.51 -16.21
N LEU A 62 12.21 8.66 -15.70
CA LEU A 62 12.77 9.96 -16.08
C LEU A 62 14.20 10.15 -15.58
N GLY A 63 14.54 9.60 -14.43
CA GLY A 63 15.90 9.60 -13.90
C GLY A 63 16.89 8.85 -14.78
N LEU A 64 16.45 7.76 -15.40
CA LEU A 64 17.27 6.96 -16.32
C LEU A 64 17.36 7.55 -17.73
N VAL A 65 16.26 8.15 -18.22
CA VAL A 65 16.16 8.54 -19.65
C VAL A 65 16.47 10.02 -19.87
N VAL A 66 16.13 10.89 -18.92
CA VAL A 66 16.21 12.35 -19.10
C VAL A 66 17.34 12.97 -18.28
N SER A 67 17.30 12.85 -16.96
CA SER A 67 18.30 13.45 -16.08
C SER A 67 18.25 12.84 -14.67
N PRO A 68 19.41 12.61 -14.02
CA PRO A 68 19.48 12.09 -12.65
C PRO A 68 18.70 12.91 -11.60
N ILE A 69 18.40 14.18 -11.85
CA ILE A 69 17.61 15.03 -10.95
C ILE A 69 16.21 14.45 -10.68
N PHE A 70 15.66 13.69 -11.63
CA PHE A 70 14.36 13.04 -11.46
C PHE A 70 14.37 11.85 -10.50
N PHE A 71 15.52 11.42 -9.96
CA PHE A 71 15.57 10.48 -8.84
C PHE A 71 15.23 11.12 -7.48
N ILE A 72 15.11 12.44 -7.39
CA ILE A 72 14.81 13.13 -6.12
C ILE A 72 13.50 12.62 -5.48
N PRO A 73 12.36 12.46 -6.20
CA PRO A 73 11.12 12.00 -5.56
C PRO A 73 11.25 10.60 -4.94
N ILE A 74 11.84 9.64 -5.65
CA ILE A 74 12.02 8.29 -5.11
C ILE A 74 13.03 8.29 -3.95
N ALA A 75 14.09 9.09 -4.02
CA ALA A 75 15.05 9.22 -2.93
C ALA A 75 14.39 9.79 -1.68
N ALA A 76 13.56 10.84 -1.82
CA ALA A 76 12.81 11.42 -0.73
C ALA A 76 11.81 10.40 -0.13
N TYR A 77 11.08 9.66 -0.97
CA TYR A 77 10.18 8.59 -0.53
C TYR A 77 10.92 7.53 0.30
N LEU A 78 12.06 7.01 -0.21
CA LEU A 78 12.85 6.01 0.50
C LEU A 78 13.43 6.56 1.81
N ALA A 79 13.89 7.81 1.82
CA ALA A 79 14.36 8.48 3.04
C ALA A 79 13.26 8.55 4.10
N LEU A 80 12.02 8.92 3.73
CA LEU A 80 10.88 8.95 4.66
C LEU A 80 10.55 7.56 5.20
N ILE A 81 10.57 6.52 4.35
CA ILE A 81 10.36 5.14 4.79
C ILE A 81 11.44 4.70 5.77
N LEU A 82 12.70 4.98 5.48
CA LEU A 82 13.83 4.63 6.37
C LEU A 82 13.74 5.37 7.71
N LEU A 83 13.53 6.68 7.69
CA LEU A 83 13.37 7.49 8.90
C LEU A 83 12.19 6.98 9.74
N GLY A 84 11.03 6.74 9.12
CA GLY A 84 9.87 6.19 9.81
C GLY A 84 10.17 4.82 10.44
N SER A 85 10.88 3.95 9.72
CA SER A 85 11.29 2.64 10.22
C SER A 85 12.26 2.72 11.40
N LEU A 86 13.18 3.69 11.38
CA LEU A 86 14.11 3.92 12.49
C LEU A 86 13.41 4.42 13.75
N ILE A 87 12.37 5.25 13.59
CA ILE A 87 11.59 5.81 14.71
C ILE A 87 10.66 4.77 15.32
N VAL A 88 9.95 3.99 14.48
CA VAL A 88 8.93 3.05 14.92
C VAL A 88 9.51 1.70 15.35
N GLY A 89 10.58 1.24 14.70
CA GLY A 89 11.22 -0.05 14.99
C GLY A 89 11.85 -0.06 16.37
N ARG A 90 11.48 -1.07 17.17
CA ARG A 90 11.95 -1.23 18.57
C ARG A 90 13.25 -2.02 18.64
N SER A 91 13.44 -2.99 17.76
CA SER A 91 14.65 -3.82 17.66
C SER A 91 15.43 -3.51 16.38
N PHE A 92 16.70 -3.89 16.35
CA PHE A 92 17.54 -3.76 15.16
C PHE A 92 16.96 -4.53 13.96
N THR A 93 16.45 -5.73 14.21
CA THR A 93 15.81 -6.56 13.18
C THR A 93 14.55 -5.88 12.60
N GLU A 94 13.71 -5.28 13.45
CA GLU A 94 12.55 -4.53 12.99
C GLU A 94 12.94 -3.33 12.12
N LYS A 95 13.95 -2.57 12.51
CA LYS A 95 14.46 -1.42 11.73
C LYS A 95 14.96 -1.81 10.34
N LEU A 96 15.47 -3.02 10.17
CA LEU A 96 15.91 -3.56 8.87
C LEU A 96 14.74 -4.10 8.03
N ILE A 97 13.76 -4.73 8.65
CA ILE A 97 12.65 -5.39 7.95
C ILE A 97 11.54 -4.40 7.60
N LEU A 98 11.25 -3.43 8.48
CA LEU A 98 10.16 -2.47 8.29
C LEU A 98 10.21 -1.71 6.95
N PRO A 99 11.37 -1.23 6.46
CA PRO A 99 11.43 -0.56 5.16
C PRO A 99 10.92 -1.44 4.03
N ILE A 100 11.32 -2.71 4.00
CA ILE A 100 10.90 -3.67 2.98
C ILE A 100 9.39 -3.92 3.06
N VAL A 101 8.88 -4.10 4.26
CA VAL A 101 7.45 -4.29 4.52
C VAL A 101 6.65 -3.08 4.06
N LEU A 102 7.04 -1.88 4.47
CA LEU A 102 6.33 -0.64 4.14
C LEU A 102 6.33 -0.34 2.64
N VAL A 103 7.48 -0.48 1.97
CA VAL A 103 7.55 -0.33 0.50
C VAL A 103 6.64 -1.34 -0.18
N THR A 104 6.68 -2.61 0.25
CA THR A 104 5.82 -3.67 -0.31
C THR A 104 4.35 -3.31 -0.13
N MET A 105 3.93 -2.90 1.07
CA MET A 105 2.55 -2.50 1.36
C MET A 105 2.09 -1.35 0.47
N HIS A 106 2.88 -0.28 0.35
CA HIS A 106 2.52 0.89 -0.46
C HIS A 106 2.46 0.56 -1.96
N MET A 107 3.51 -0.07 -2.49
CA MET A 107 3.60 -0.32 -3.94
C MET A 107 2.54 -1.34 -4.39
N VAL A 108 2.37 -2.42 -3.65
CA VAL A 108 1.45 -3.49 -4.02
C VAL A 108 -0.02 -3.05 -3.81
N TRP A 109 -0.31 -2.29 -2.76
CA TRP A 109 -1.64 -1.70 -2.56
C TRP A 109 -1.97 -0.72 -3.70
N GLY A 110 -1.02 0.15 -4.05
CA GLY A 110 -1.16 1.07 -5.18
C GLY A 110 -1.41 0.35 -6.51
N ALA A 111 -0.66 -0.73 -6.78
CA ALA A 111 -0.85 -1.56 -7.96
C ALA A 111 -2.25 -2.20 -7.99
N GLY A 112 -2.72 -2.78 -6.88
CA GLY A 112 -4.07 -3.32 -6.77
C GLY A 112 -5.15 -2.27 -7.01
N TYR A 113 -4.97 -1.06 -6.46
CA TYR A 113 -5.91 0.05 -6.66
C TYR A 113 -5.99 0.48 -8.14
N LEU A 114 -4.86 0.62 -8.82
CA LEU A 114 -4.82 1.04 -10.22
C LEU A 114 -5.32 -0.04 -11.19
N SER A 115 -5.07 -1.31 -10.89
CA SER A 115 -5.45 -2.45 -11.73
C SER A 115 -6.85 -3.02 -11.44
N SER A 116 -7.61 -2.42 -10.51
CA SER A 116 -8.93 -2.93 -10.11
C SER A 116 -9.91 -3.00 -11.29
N PRO A 117 -10.50 -4.18 -11.59
CA PRO A 117 -11.49 -4.35 -12.65
C PRO A 117 -12.73 -3.48 -12.42
N LYS A 118 -13.33 -2.96 -13.51
CA LYS A 118 -14.52 -2.10 -13.41
C LYS A 118 -15.77 -2.85 -12.96
N GLY A 119 -15.89 -4.15 -13.29
CA GLY A 119 -17.04 -5.01 -12.99
C GLY A 119 -17.00 -5.73 -11.64
N LEU A 120 -16.01 -5.46 -10.79
CA LEU A 120 -15.80 -6.24 -9.56
C LEU A 120 -16.98 -6.20 -8.56
N MET A 121 -17.90 -5.24 -8.67
CA MET A 121 -19.11 -5.11 -7.83
C MET A 121 -20.42 -5.12 -8.66
N ALA A 122 -20.34 -5.34 -9.98
CA ALA A 122 -21.53 -5.38 -10.85
C ALA A 122 -22.18 -6.77 -10.90
N GLU A 123 -21.60 -7.78 -10.25
CA GLU A 123 -22.11 -9.17 -10.27
C GLU A 123 -23.06 -9.48 -9.09
N GLU A 124 -23.38 -8.50 -8.24
CA GLU A 124 -24.27 -8.69 -7.06
C GLU A 124 -25.66 -8.02 -7.20
N GLU A 125 -26.03 -7.57 -8.40
CA GLU A 125 -27.39 -7.07 -8.68
C GLU A 125 -28.23 -8.15 -9.41
#